data_292e1e6a1991fe2662a6fbdef489060c
#
_entry.id   292e1e6a1991fe2662a6fbdef489060c
#
_cell.length_a   1.000
_cell.length_b   1.000
_cell.length_c   1.000
_cell.angle_alpha   90.00
_cell.angle_beta   90.00
_cell.angle_gamma   90.00
#
_symmetry.space_group_name_H-M   'P 1'
#
loop_
_entity.id
_entity.type
_entity.pdbx_description
1 polymer ?
#
loop_
_entity_poly.entity_id
_entity_poly.type
_entity_poly.pdbx_seq_one_letter_code
_entity_poly.pdbx_strand_id
1 'polypeptide(L)'
;MVDVPCFVGIDVAKAQLDIAVRPSGERWAVPNDASGVVTLVERLQALHPILIVLEATGGLERSATAALATAGLPVVIVNPRQARDFARATGQLAKTDALDARALAHFADVIRPTPRPLPDAQTQELRALLGRRQQLIGMRTAEQNRLAGTSERLTQDIEAHIAWLNARIATLDDDLETTLRASPLWRENDDLLQSVPGIGPVCARTLLLELPELGTLTRQQIAALVGVAPLNCDSGTLRGRRTIWGGRAHVRTVLYMGTLVATRFNPQIKAFYQRLLVAGKIKKVALTACMHKLLTILNAMLKHRTSWQVQEVQN
;
A
#
# COMPACT_ATOMS: atom_id res chain seq x y z
N MET A 1 10.48 20.58 35.44
CA MET A 1 10.60 21.11 34.06
C MET A 1 9.40 20.59 33.28
N VAL A 2 8.65 21.45 32.61
CA VAL A 2 7.54 21.00 31.75
C VAL A 2 8.20 20.31 30.58
N ASP A 3 7.92 19.00 30.41
CA ASP A 3 8.40 18.22 29.27
C ASP A 3 7.78 18.82 27.99
N VAL A 4 8.59 19.55 27.23
CA VAL A 4 8.12 20.15 25.98
C VAL A 4 7.96 19.02 24.95
N PRO A 5 6.77 18.84 24.38
CA PRO A 5 6.54 17.75 23.42
C PRO A 5 7.53 17.80 22.25
N CYS A 6 8.28 16.72 22.05
CA CYS A 6 9.32 16.60 21.05
C CYS A 6 8.84 15.76 19.86
N PHE A 7 9.00 16.29 18.64
CA PHE A 7 8.65 15.64 17.39
C PHE A 7 9.87 15.60 16.46
N VAL A 8 10.12 14.45 15.87
CA VAL A 8 11.31 14.19 15.06
C VAL A 8 10.93 13.84 13.63
N GLY A 9 11.63 14.44 12.68
CA GLY A 9 11.59 14.06 11.27
C GLY A 9 12.95 13.53 10.83
N ILE A 10 12.95 12.43 10.10
CA ILE A 10 14.15 11.82 9.56
C ILE A 10 14.02 11.69 8.05
N ASP A 11 14.83 12.38 7.31
CA ASP A 11 15.01 12.16 5.88
C ASP A 11 16.07 11.08 5.67
N VAL A 12 15.77 10.17 4.73
CA VAL A 12 16.55 8.94 4.53
C VAL A 12 17.20 8.95 3.16
N ALA A 13 18.52 9.08 3.15
CA ALA A 13 19.34 8.88 1.96
C ALA A 13 20.14 7.57 2.05
N LYS A 14 20.74 7.15 0.93
CA LYS A 14 21.54 5.92 0.88
C LYS A 14 22.76 5.99 1.83
N ALA A 15 23.41 7.14 1.91
CA ALA A 15 24.63 7.31 2.67
C ALA A 15 24.40 7.84 4.09
N GLN A 16 23.32 8.59 4.32
CA GLN A 16 23.10 9.26 5.61
C GLN A 16 21.63 9.39 5.94
N LEU A 17 21.35 9.62 7.21
CA LEU A 17 20.07 10.01 7.78
C LEU A 17 20.17 11.43 8.27
N ASP A 18 19.30 12.32 7.80
CA ASP A 18 19.22 13.73 8.26
C ASP A 18 18.08 13.86 9.25
N ILE A 19 18.35 14.37 10.43
CA ILE A 19 17.43 14.46 11.54
C ILE A 19 17.11 15.92 11.87
N ALA A 20 15.83 16.21 12.11
CA ALA A 20 15.37 17.49 12.62
C ALA A 20 14.39 17.29 13.78
N VAL A 21 14.47 18.16 14.77
CA VAL A 21 13.67 18.12 16.00
C VAL A 21 12.85 19.39 16.16
N ARG A 22 11.59 19.25 16.54
CA ARG A 22 10.71 20.34 16.97
C ARG A 22 10.30 20.16 18.42
N PRO A 23 10.12 21.26 19.18
CA PRO A 23 10.24 22.66 18.76
C PRO A 23 11.66 23.21 18.82
N SER A 24 12.67 22.45 19.33
CA SER A 24 14.03 22.95 19.59
C SER A 24 14.73 23.52 18.35
N GLY A 25 14.40 23.01 17.16
CA GLY A 25 15.09 23.35 15.91
C GLY A 25 16.44 22.65 15.74
N GLU A 26 16.80 21.75 16.65
CA GLU A 26 18.02 20.96 16.59
C GLU A 26 18.08 20.11 15.33
N ARG A 27 19.28 19.98 14.75
CA ARG A 27 19.52 19.19 13.55
C ARG A 27 20.87 18.51 13.62
N TRP A 28 20.93 17.29 13.13
CA TRP A 28 22.18 16.54 12.93
C TRP A 28 21.99 15.50 11.84
N ALA A 29 23.09 14.87 11.43
CA ALA A 29 23.07 13.73 10.53
C ALA A 29 23.90 12.60 11.11
N VAL A 30 23.56 11.36 10.73
CA VAL A 30 24.33 10.15 11.02
C VAL A 30 24.45 9.32 9.75
N PRO A 31 25.50 8.50 9.60
CA PRO A 31 25.59 7.53 8.48
C PRO A 31 24.37 6.58 8.46
N ASN A 32 23.92 6.20 7.28
CA ASN A 32 22.87 5.17 7.14
C ASN A 32 23.51 3.75 7.10
N ASP A 33 24.19 3.43 8.19
CA ASP A 33 24.82 2.12 8.43
C ASP A 33 24.53 1.65 9.87
N ALA A 34 25.04 0.48 10.24
CA ALA A 34 24.81 -0.10 11.56
C ALA A 34 25.26 0.81 12.70
N SER A 35 26.38 1.51 12.57
CA SER A 35 26.94 2.38 13.60
C SER A 35 26.14 3.68 13.76
N GLY A 36 25.75 4.30 12.64
CA GLY A 36 24.92 5.49 12.64
C GLY A 36 23.52 5.23 13.18
N VAL A 37 22.94 4.07 12.89
CA VAL A 37 21.63 3.66 13.43
C VAL A 37 21.69 3.48 14.95
N VAL A 38 22.77 2.90 15.51
CA VAL A 38 22.96 2.81 16.97
C VAL A 38 23.01 4.21 17.59
N THR A 39 23.85 5.10 17.06
CA THR A 39 23.95 6.49 17.52
C THR A 39 22.61 7.23 17.44
N LEU A 40 21.83 7.01 16.38
CA LEU A 40 20.49 7.57 16.21
C LEU A 40 19.56 7.12 17.33
N VAL A 41 19.51 5.81 17.61
CA VAL A 41 18.65 5.23 18.64
C VAL A 41 18.99 5.78 20.02
N GLU A 42 20.26 5.78 20.42
CA GLU A 42 20.71 6.28 21.71
C GLU A 42 20.33 7.76 21.91
N ARG A 43 20.55 8.58 20.89
CA ARG A 43 20.25 10.01 20.97
C ARG A 43 18.74 10.27 21.03
N LEU A 44 17.94 9.52 20.26
CA LEU A 44 16.49 9.68 20.28
C LEU A 44 15.84 9.10 21.56
N GLN A 45 16.43 8.06 22.15
CA GLN A 45 16.00 7.59 23.47
C GLN A 45 16.19 8.67 24.55
N ALA A 46 17.31 9.39 24.52
CA ALA A 46 17.57 10.50 25.46
C ALA A 46 16.61 11.70 25.25
N LEU A 47 16.12 11.91 24.04
CA LEU A 47 15.19 12.99 23.70
C LEU A 47 13.71 12.69 24.03
N HIS A 48 13.35 11.42 24.25
CA HIS A 48 11.97 10.96 24.54
C HIS A 48 10.92 11.54 23.58
N PRO A 49 11.05 11.37 22.25
CA PRO A 49 10.13 11.97 21.29
C PRO A 49 8.73 11.38 21.40
N ILE A 50 7.72 12.24 21.27
CA ILE A 50 6.31 11.79 21.17
C ILE A 50 6.05 11.06 19.86
N LEU A 51 6.75 11.47 18.78
CA LEU A 51 6.58 10.85 17.48
C LEU A 51 7.82 11.10 16.60
N ILE A 52 8.23 10.03 15.91
CA ILE A 52 9.28 10.05 14.90
C ILE A 52 8.64 9.75 13.55
N VAL A 53 8.86 10.58 12.55
CA VAL A 53 8.35 10.38 11.19
C VAL A 53 9.49 10.25 10.20
N LEU A 54 9.46 9.16 9.41
CA LEU A 54 10.33 8.93 8.26
C LEU A 54 9.50 8.88 6.98
N GLU A 55 10.14 9.21 5.85
CA GLU A 55 9.55 9.01 4.53
C GLU A 55 9.93 7.63 3.98
N ALA A 56 8.99 6.96 3.31
CA ALA A 56 9.26 5.70 2.61
C ALA A 56 10.20 5.95 1.42
N THR A 57 11.42 5.41 1.47
CA THR A 57 12.50 5.68 0.50
C THR A 57 13.00 4.37 -0.13
N GLY A 58 12.08 3.59 -0.73
CA GLY A 58 12.42 2.38 -1.47
C GLY A 58 13.05 1.25 -0.64
N GLY A 59 12.93 1.31 0.70
CA GLY A 59 13.45 0.30 1.63
C GLY A 59 14.71 0.73 2.38
N LEU A 60 15.31 1.87 2.05
CA LEU A 60 16.47 2.42 2.78
C LEU A 60 16.12 2.80 4.22
N GLU A 61 14.85 3.11 4.49
CA GLU A 61 14.31 3.44 5.80
C GLU A 61 14.18 2.24 6.75
N ARG A 62 14.24 1.01 6.24
CA ARG A 62 13.86 -0.20 7.01
C ARG A 62 14.75 -0.45 8.21
N SER A 63 16.08 -0.34 8.06
CA SER A 63 17.03 -0.58 9.14
C SER A 63 16.84 0.38 10.30
N ALA A 64 16.79 1.68 10.02
CA ALA A 64 16.56 2.71 11.03
C ALA A 64 15.18 2.54 11.70
N THR A 65 14.12 2.30 10.91
CA THR A 65 12.77 2.10 11.45
C THR A 65 12.67 0.87 12.35
N ALA A 66 13.30 -0.26 11.96
CA ALA A 66 13.29 -1.47 12.76
C ALA A 66 14.04 -1.26 14.10
N ALA A 67 15.20 -0.61 14.08
CA ALA A 67 15.98 -0.33 15.27
C ALA A 67 15.23 0.61 16.24
N LEU A 68 14.62 1.69 15.72
CA LEU A 68 13.83 2.63 16.51
C LEU A 68 12.61 1.94 17.16
N ALA A 69 11.88 1.13 16.41
CA ALA A 69 10.74 0.41 16.95
C ALA A 69 11.14 -0.68 17.96
N THR A 70 12.24 -1.38 17.74
CA THR A 70 12.79 -2.36 18.70
C THR A 70 13.21 -1.68 20.01
N ALA A 71 13.69 -0.43 19.92
CA ALA A 71 14.01 0.41 21.07
C ALA A 71 12.76 1.01 21.77
N GLY A 72 11.54 0.66 21.33
CA GLY A 72 10.28 1.15 21.91
C GLY A 72 9.92 2.58 21.52
N LEU A 73 10.59 3.18 20.54
CA LEU A 73 10.34 4.56 20.11
C LEU A 73 9.11 4.63 19.16
N PRO A 74 8.28 5.67 19.27
CA PRO A 74 7.06 5.84 18.46
C PRO A 74 7.38 6.29 17.05
N VAL A 75 7.61 5.35 16.15
CA VAL A 75 8.04 5.60 14.77
C VAL A 75 6.92 5.37 13.75
N VAL A 76 6.82 6.24 12.74
CA VAL A 76 5.87 6.14 11.63
C VAL A 76 6.58 6.38 10.31
N ILE A 77 6.31 5.50 9.34
CA ILE A 77 6.70 5.72 7.94
C ILE A 77 5.51 6.35 7.20
N VAL A 78 5.75 7.49 6.58
CA VAL A 78 4.73 8.21 5.80
C VAL A 78 4.96 8.07 4.29
N ASN A 79 3.88 8.25 3.54
CA ASN A 79 3.96 8.24 2.08
C ASN A 79 4.67 9.52 1.59
N PRO A 80 5.67 9.40 0.69
CA PRO A 80 6.42 10.52 0.12
C PRO A 80 5.55 11.63 -0.43
N ARG A 81 4.43 11.25 -1.05
CA ARG A 81 3.49 12.21 -1.57
C ARG A 81 2.82 13.04 -0.48
N GLN A 82 2.42 12.41 0.64
CA GLN A 82 1.80 13.13 1.76
C GLN A 82 2.77 14.12 2.39
N ALA A 83 4.01 13.69 2.62
CA ALA A 83 5.07 14.56 3.13
C ALA A 83 5.32 15.74 2.19
N ARG A 84 5.41 15.49 0.89
CA ARG A 84 5.62 16.53 -0.12
C ARG A 84 4.45 17.49 -0.27
N ASP A 85 3.22 16.99 -0.28
CA ASP A 85 2.01 17.83 -0.38
C ASP A 85 1.87 18.71 0.88
N PHE A 86 2.22 18.19 2.06
CA PHE A 86 2.27 18.96 3.31
C PHE A 86 3.35 20.04 3.27
N ALA A 87 4.56 19.72 2.84
CA ALA A 87 5.65 20.70 2.69
C ALA A 87 5.25 21.86 1.77
N ARG A 88 4.60 21.54 0.63
CA ARG A 88 4.07 22.58 -0.28
C ARG A 88 2.97 23.43 0.36
N ALA A 89 2.02 22.79 1.06
CA ALA A 89 0.93 23.49 1.74
C ALA A 89 1.43 24.43 2.84
N THR A 90 2.59 24.14 3.44
CA THR A 90 3.26 25.00 4.46
C THR A 90 4.28 25.97 3.86
N GLY A 91 4.29 26.14 2.53
CA GLY A 91 5.14 27.12 1.83
C GLY A 91 6.58 26.66 1.56
N GLN A 92 6.93 25.41 1.83
CA GLN A 92 8.26 24.86 1.53
C GLN A 92 8.30 24.32 0.11
N LEU A 93 8.75 25.15 -0.82
CA LEU A 93 8.83 24.80 -2.26
C LEU A 93 10.18 24.18 -2.63
N ALA A 94 11.27 24.60 -1.96
CA ALA A 94 12.60 24.07 -2.17
C ALA A 94 12.72 22.63 -1.66
N LYS A 95 13.61 21.84 -2.27
CA LYS A 95 13.91 20.47 -1.88
C LYS A 95 15.40 20.34 -1.54
N THR A 96 15.71 20.06 -0.27
CA THR A 96 17.02 19.61 0.21
C THR A 96 16.81 18.68 1.39
N ASP A 97 17.70 17.73 1.63
CA ASP A 97 17.56 16.70 2.66
C ASP A 97 17.31 17.33 4.06
N ALA A 98 18.02 18.41 4.39
CA ALA A 98 17.81 19.15 5.65
C ALA A 98 16.43 19.85 5.74
N LEU A 99 15.87 20.31 4.62
CA LEU A 99 14.52 20.87 4.56
C LEU A 99 13.47 19.78 4.63
N ASP A 100 13.73 18.63 4.01
CA ASP A 100 12.84 17.49 4.00
C ASP A 100 12.72 16.88 5.41
N ALA A 101 13.82 16.73 6.18
CA ALA A 101 13.78 16.35 7.61
C ALA A 101 12.96 17.33 8.46
N ARG A 102 13.11 18.67 8.24
CA ARG A 102 12.32 19.68 8.94
C ARG A 102 10.84 19.62 8.61
N ALA A 103 10.50 19.37 7.33
CA ALA A 103 9.13 19.18 6.90
C ALA A 103 8.50 17.96 7.54
N LEU A 104 9.26 16.86 7.68
CA LEU A 104 8.82 15.64 8.36
C LEU A 104 8.61 15.86 9.87
N ALA A 105 9.49 16.61 10.55
CA ALA A 105 9.30 16.99 11.94
C ALA A 105 8.05 17.86 12.13
N HIS A 106 7.80 18.79 11.20
CA HIS A 106 6.60 19.62 11.19
C HIS A 106 5.33 18.79 10.91
N PHE A 107 5.43 17.83 9.99
CA PHE A 107 4.37 16.87 9.73
C PHE A 107 4.03 16.04 10.99
N ALA A 108 5.06 15.56 11.70
CA ALA A 108 4.89 14.82 12.95
C ALA A 108 4.14 15.63 14.01
N ASP A 109 4.49 16.89 14.18
CA ASP A 109 3.88 17.80 15.17
C ASP A 109 2.41 18.13 14.85
N VAL A 110 2.09 18.43 13.58
CA VAL A 110 0.77 18.93 13.17
C VAL A 110 -0.21 17.76 12.88
N ILE A 111 0.22 16.76 12.10
CA ILE A 111 -0.65 15.69 11.63
C ILE A 111 -0.77 14.56 12.66
N ARG A 112 0.30 14.28 13.42
CA ARG A 112 0.38 13.25 14.46
C ARG A 112 -0.14 11.89 13.99
N PRO A 113 0.43 11.33 12.92
CA PRO A 113 0.00 10.03 12.43
C PRO A 113 0.22 8.95 13.50
N THR A 114 -0.74 8.04 13.61
CA THR A 114 -0.69 6.96 14.61
C THR A 114 0.38 5.93 14.24
N PRO A 115 1.32 5.58 15.15
CA PRO A 115 2.26 4.49 14.96
C PRO A 115 1.54 3.16 14.68
N ARG A 116 2.10 2.38 13.77
CA ARG A 116 1.59 1.05 13.43
C ARG A 116 2.64 0.01 13.76
N PRO A 117 2.24 -1.19 14.21
CA PRO A 117 3.18 -2.28 14.38
C PRO A 117 3.96 -2.54 13.09
N LEU A 118 5.25 -2.74 13.23
CA LEU A 118 6.05 -3.17 12.08
C LEU A 118 5.63 -4.58 11.66
N PRO A 119 5.66 -4.86 10.33
CA PRO A 119 5.45 -6.22 9.85
C PRO A 119 6.46 -7.17 10.45
N ASP A 120 6.02 -8.35 10.87
CA ASP A 120 6.90 -9.42 11.28
C ASP A 120 7.77 -9.94 10.11
N ALA A 121 8.76 -10.78 10.42
CA ALA A 121 9.70 -11.30 9.43
C ALA A 121 8.96 -12.07 8.31
N GLN A 122 7.94 -12.86 8.65
CA GLN A 122 7.15 -13.62 7.67
C GLN A 122 6.38 -12.68 6.73
N THR A 123 5.74 -11.64 7.27
CA THR A 123 5.05 -10.63 6.47
C THR A 123 6.02 -9.87 5.55
N GLN A 124 7.24 -9.58 6.03
CA GLN A 124 8.28 -8.93 5.22
C GLN A 124 8.73 -9.82 4.08
N GLU A 125 8.95 -11.11 4.33
CA GLU A 125 9.31 -12.11 3.32
C GLU A 125 8.23 -12.24 2.25
N LEU A 126 6.97 -12.44 2.67
CA LEU A 126 5.82 -12.51 1.75
C LEU A 126 5.70 -11.26 0.88
N ARG A 127 5.91 -10.06 1.45
CA ARG A 127 5.92 -8.80 0.69
C ARG A 127 7.07 -8.73 -0.31
N ALA A 128 8.25 -9.24 0.06
CA ALA A 128 9.41 -9.28 -0.84
C ALA A 128 9.15 -10.20 -2.03
N LEU A 129 8.61 -11.41 -1.79
CA LEU A 129 8.21 -12.36 -2.84
C LEU A 129 7.14 -11.76 -3.77
N LEU A 130 6.09 -11.15 -3.20
CA LEU A 130 5.04 -10.50 -3.99
C LEU A 130 5.60 -9.34 -4.83
N GLY A 131 6.46 -8.50 -4.25
CA GLY A 131 7.12 -7.42 -4.97
C GLY A 131 7.99 -7.91 -6.13
N ARG A 132 8.75 -8.99 -5.90
CA ARG A 132 9.56 -9.62 -6.96
C ARG A 132 8.70 -10.19 -8.08
N ARG A 133 7.61 -10.86 -7.72
CA ARG A 133 6.62 -11.36 -8.69
C ARG A 133 6.09 -10.23 -9.60
N GLN A 134 5.74 -9.10 -9.04
CA GLN A 134 5.26 -7.93 -9.80
C GLN A 134 6.30 -7.40 -10.76
N GLN A 135 7.56 -7.32 -10.33
CA GLN A 135 8.66 -6.91 -11.21
C GLN A 135 8.77 -7.83 -12.43
N LEU A 136 8.72 -9.15 -12.21
CA LEU A 136 8.79 -10.14 -13.31
C LEU A 136 7.58 -10.03 -14.25
N ILE A 137 6.39 -9.77 -13.73
CA ILE A 137 5.19 -9.52 -14.56
C ILE A 137 5.37 -8.27 -15.40
N GLY A 138 5.92 -7.20 -14.84
CA GLY A 138 6.24 -5.97 -15.58
C GLY A 138 7.23 -6.23 -16.72
N MET A 139 8.31 -6.97 -16.46
CA MET A 139 9.29 -7.39 -17.46
C MET A 139 8.63 -8.23 -18.55
N ARG A 140 7.84 -9.24 -18.18
CA ARG A 140 7.11 -10.08 -19.14
C ARG A 140 6.18 -9.26 -20.05
N THR A 141 5.43 -8.34 -19.47
CA THR A 141 4.54 -7.47 -20.23
C THR A 141 5.32 -6.58 -21.21
N ALA A 142 6.48 -6.06 -20.80
CA ALA A 142 7.35 -5.29 -21.67
C ALA A 142 7.85 -6.13 -22.85
N GLU A 143 8.27 -7.38 -22.61
CA GLU A 143 8.69 -8.30 -23.68
C GLU A 143 7.54 -8.67 -24.60
N GLN A 144 6.36 -8.96 -24.08
CA GLN A 144 5.16 -9.24 -24.88
C GLN A 144 4.79 -8.05 -25.80
N ASN A 145 4.94 -6.83 -25.30
CA ASN A 145 4.69 -5.64 -26.13
C ASN A 145 5.76 -5.46 -27.22
N ARG A 146 7.01 -5.90 -26.98
CA ARG A 146 8.09 -5.85 -27.99
C ARG A 146 7.88 -6.84 -29.13
N LEU A 147 7.22 -7.97 -28.90
CA LEU A 147 6.91 -8.93 -29.97
C LEU A 147 6.11 -8.29 -31.11
N ALA A 148 5.24 -7.32 -30.78
CA ALA A 148 4.48 -6.61 -31.80
C ALA A 148 5.41 -5.65 -32.60
N GLY A 149 5.81 -6.05 -33.79
CA GLY A 149 6.68 -5.26 -34.69
C GLY A 149 8.17 -5.65 -34.65
N THR A 150 8.51 -6.76 -34.01
CA THR A 150 9.88 -7.30 -33.97
C THR A 150 10.18 -8.13 -35.22
N SER A 151 11.44 -8.14 -35.67
CA SER A 151 11.90 -8.98 -36.77
C SER A 151 11.93 -10.47 -36.35
N GLU A 152 11.72 -11.38 -37.28
CA GLU A 152 11.71 -12.83 -37.06
C GLU A 152 12.98 -13.33 -36.33
N ARG A 153 14.13 -12.72 -36.61
CA ARG A 153 15.41 -13.05 -35.98
C ARG A 153 15.42 -12.80 -34.48
N LEU A 154 14.71 -11.77 -33.97
CA LEU A 154 14.67 -11.42 -32.55
C LEU A 154 13.48 -12.07 -31.81
N THR A 155 12.50 -12.56 -32.54
CA THR A 155 11.28 -13.18 -31.98
C THR A 155 11.63 -14.35 -31.07
N GLN A 156 12.52 -15.25 -31.50
CA GLN A 156 12.91 -16.43 -30.72
C GLN A 156 13.62 -16.05 -29.41
N ASP A 157 14.46 -15.01 -29.42
CA ASP A 157 15.16 -14.51 -28.20
C ASP A 157 14.14 -13.94 -27.19
N ILE A 158 13.22 -13.12 -27.67
CA ILE A 158 12.17 -12.53 -26.82
C ILE A 158 11.24 -13.63 -26.26
N GLU A 159 10.84 -14.60 -27.08
CA GLU A 159 10.00 -15.73 -26.64
C GLU A 159 10.70 -16.60 -25.58
N ALA A 160 12.00 -16.88 -25.75
CA ALA A 160 12.79 -17.59 -24.77
C ALA A 160 12.84 -16.82 -23.43
N HIS A 161 13.02 -15.48 -23.46
CA HIS A 161 12.98 -14.67 -22.25
C HIS A 161 11.58 -14.66 -21.61
N ILE A 162 10.52 -14.57 -22.37
CA ILE A 162 9.13 -14.69 -21.87
C ILE A 162 8.90 -16.05 -21.20
N ALA A 163 9.37 -17.13 -21.81
CA ALA A 163 9.28 -18.48 -21.23
C ALA A 163 10.01 -18.58 -19.88
N TRP A 164 11.22 -18.05 -19.80
CA TRP A 164 11.97 -17.98 -18.56
C TRP A 164 11.25 -17.15 -17.48
N LEU A 165 10.71 -15.96 -17.84
CA LEU A 165 9.93 -15.12 -16.94
C LEU A 165 8.69 -15.86 -16.42
N ASN A 166 7.99 -16.59 -17.28
CA ASN A 166 6.83 -17.39 -16.87
C ASN A 166 7.19 -18.48 -15.86
N ALA A 167 8.30 -19.20 -16.08
CA ALA A 167 8.79 -20.22 -15.15
C ALA A 167 9.16 -19.60 -13.79
N ARG A 168 9.85 -18.45 -13.80
CA ARG A 168 10.21 -17.75 -12.54
C ARG A 168 8.99 -17.23 -11.78
N ILE A 169 7.97 -16.72 -12.48
CA ILE A 169 6.70 -16.28 -11.87
C ILE A 169 6.01 -17.48 -11.22
N ALA A 170 5.95 -18.64 -11.89
CA ALA A 170 5.36 -19.85 -11.32
C ALA A 170 6.08 -20.29 -10.03
N THR A 171 7.42 -20.33 -10.03
CA THR A 171 8.21 -20.64 -8.82
C THR A 171 7.86 -19.68 -7.66
N LEU A 172 7.77 -18.37 -7.93
CA LEU A 172 7.40 -17.40 -6.89
C LEU A 172 5.95 -17.55 -6.40
N ASP A 173 5.04 -18.01 -7.25
CA ASP A 173 3.65 -18.32 -6.85
C ASP A 173 3.62 -19.51 -5.89
N ASP A 174 4.42 -20.55 -6.13
CA ASP A 174 4.57 -21.73 -5.26
C ASP A 174 5.24 -21.35 -3.93
N ASP A 175 6.31 -20.54 -3.96
CA ASP A 175 6.99 -20.03 -2.77
C ASP A 175 6.03 -19.20 -1.89
N LEU A 176 5.26 -18.30 -2.51
CA LEU A 176 4.24 -17.49 -1.84
C LEU A 176 3.17 -18.38 -1.19
N GLU A 177 2.68 -19.40 -1.90
CA GLU A 177 1.70 -20.32 -1.36
C GLU A 177 2.25 -21.10 -0.17
N THR A 178 3.45 -21.67 -0.31
CA THR A 178 4.10 -22.45 0.74
C THR A 178 4.31 -21.62 2.00
N THR A 179 4.89 -20.42 1.85
CA THR A 179 5.17 -19.51 2.97
C THR A 179 3.88 -19.04 3.65
N LEU A 180 2.84 -18.75 2.88
CA LEU A 180 1.53 -18.32 3.39
C LEU A 180 0.82 -19.45 4.14
N ARG A 181 0.85 -20.68 3.61
CA ARG A 181 0.19 -21.83 4.24
C ARG A 181 0.92 -22.35 5.47
N ALA A 182 2.18 -22.01 5.67
CA ALA A 182 2.93 -22.33 6.89
C ALA A 182 2.36 -21.63 8.14
N SER A 183 1.63 -20.52 7.99
CA SER A 183 0.96 -19.83 9.10
C SER A 183 -0.56 -20.08 9.07
N PRO A 184 -1.14 -20.62 10.18
CA PRO A 184 -2.59 -20.86 10.24
C PRO A 184 -3.42 -19.59 10.02
N LEU A 185 -2.98 -18.45 10.57
CA LEU A 185 -3.68 -17.17 10.44
C LEU A 185 -3.70 -16.66 8.99
N TRP A 186 -2.56 -16.74 8.29
CA TRP A 186 -2.48 -16.33 6.89
C TRP A 186 -3.32 -17.23 5.99
N ARG A 187 -3.27 -18.54 6.22
CA ARG A 187 -4.07 -19.53 5.49
C ARG A 187 -5.56 -19.27 5.66
N GLU A 188 -6.04 -19.09 6.89
CA GLU A 188 -7.45 -18.80 7.16
C GLU A 188 -7.92 -17.54 6.45
N ASN A 189 -7.14 -16.47 6.50
CA ASN A 189 -7.46 -15.21 5.83
C ASN A 189 -7.48 -15.35 4.31
N ASP A 190 -6.54 -16.09 3.72
CA ASP A 190 -6.47 -16.37 2.29
C ASP A 190 -7.68 -17.18 1.83
N ASP A 191 -8.03 -18.24 2.56
CA ASP A 191 -9.19 -19.09 2.29
C ASP A 191 -10.51 -18.29 2.38
N LEU A 192 -10.63 -17.40 3.41
CA LEU A 192 -11.79 -16.52 3.52
C LEU A 192 -11.95 -15.62 2.30
N LEU A 193 -10.90 -14.95 1.86
CA LEU A 193 -10.97 -14.06 0.70
C LEU A 193 -11.23 -14.83 -0.59
N GLN A 194 -10.58 -15.99 -0.79
CA GLN A 194 -10.75 -16.81 -1.98
C GLN A 194 -12.12 -17.50 -2.05
N SER A 195 -12.86 -17.58 -0.95
CA SER A 195 -14.25 -18.08 -0.98
C SER A 195 -15.18 -17.19 -1.83
N VAL A 196 -14.79 -15.94 -2.10
CA VAL A 196 -15.59 -14.97 -2.88
C VAL A 196 -15.38 -15.21 -4.37
N PRO A 197 -16.44 -15.54 -5.15
CA PRO A 197 -16.32 -15.69 -6.59
C PRO A 197 -15.79 -14.42 -7.26
N GLY A 198 -14.64 -14.55 -7.93
CA GLY A 198 -13.90 -13.45 -8.55
C GLY A 198 -12.63 -13.03 -7.80
N ILE A 199 -12.41 -13.56 -6.60
CA ILE A 199 -11.17 -13.34 -5.85
C ILE A 199 -10.32 -14.61 -5.94
N GLY A 200 -9.30 -14.57 -6.78
CA GLY A 200 -8.31 -15.65 -6.88
C GLY A 200 -7.08 -15.40 -6.00
N PRO A 201 -6.12 -16.34 -5.96
CA PRO A 201 -4.94 -16.29 -5.09
C PRO A 201 -4.17 -14.98 -5.17
N VAL A 202 -3.92 -14.48 -6.38
CA VAL A 202 -3.18 -13.21 -6.58
C VAL A 202 -3.91 -12.05 -5.94
N CYS A 203 -5.24 -11.96 -6.09
CA CYS A 203 -6.03 -10.89 -5.52
C CYS A 203 -6.07 -10.98 -3.99
N ALA A 204 -6.33 -12.16 -3.44
CA ALA A 204 -6.38 -12.40 -2.00
C ALA A 204 -5.04 -12.06 -1.34
N ARG A 205 -3.92 -12.59 -1.84
CA ARG A 205 -2.57 -12.36 -1.31
C ARG A 205 -2.15 -10.89 -1.40
N THR A 206 -2.45 -10.22 -2.52
CA THR A 206 -2.18 -8.77 -2.64
C THR A 206 -2.97 -7.97 -1.62
N LEU A 207 -4.26 -8.28 -1.42
CA LEU A 207 -5.09 -7.62 -0.43
C LEU A 207 -4.55 -7.83 0.99
N LEU A 208 -4.17 -9.05 1.35
CA LEU A 208 -3.65 -9.37 2.69
C LEU A 208 -2.30 -8.68 2.98
N LEU A 209 -1.39 -8.67 2.00
CA LEU A 209 -0.03 -8.16 2.18
C LEU A 209 0.08 -6.64 2.04
N GLU A 210 -0.67 -6.06 1.10
CA GLU A 210 -0.59 -4.63 0.80
C GLU A 210 -1.71 -3.79 1.41
N LEU A 211 -2.70 -4.44 2.03
CA LEU A 211 -3.80 -3.78 2.71
C LEU A 211 -4.01 -4.39 4.13
N PRO A 212 -3.00 -4.31 5.02
CA PRO A 212 -3.07 -4.90 6.37
C PRO A 212 -4.21 -4.33 7.22
N GLU A 213 -4.77 -3.19 6.84
CA GLU A 213 -5.93 -2.59 7.49
C GLU A 213 -7.26 -3.23 7.09
N LEU A 214 -7.26 -4.19 6.16
CA LEU A 214 -8.45 -4.91 5.75
C LEU A 214 -9.03 -5.70 6.93
N GLY A 215 -10.30 -5.52 7.21
CA GLY A 215 -10.97 -6.07 8.39
C GLY A 215 -10.97 -5.17 9.62
N THR A 216 -10.20 -4.08 9.65
CA THR A 216 -10.11 -3.18 10.81
C THR A 216 -10.77 -1.82 10.59
N LEU A 217 -10.74 -1.32 9.37
CA LEU A 217 -11.28 0.00 9.03
C LEU A 217 -12.78 -0.02 8.74
N THR A 218 -13.39 1.17 8.80
CA THR A 218 -14.76 1.37 8.30
C THR A 218 -14.80 1.28 6.78
N ARG A 219 -16.00 1.09 6.22
CA ARG A 219 -16.20 1.02 4.77
C ARG A 219 -15.74 2.28 4.03
N GLN A 220 -15.89 3.46 4.65
CA GLN A 220 -15.45 4.73 4.06
C GLN A 220 -13.92 4.84 4.07
N GLN A 221 -13.31 4.52 5.20
CA GLN A 221 -11.85 4.58 5.36
C GLN A 221 -11.13 3.61 4.43
N ILE A 222 -11.59 2.36 4.33
CA ILE A 222 -10.95 1.36 3.46
C ILE A 222 -11.12 1.73 1.98
N ALA A 223 -12.27 2.28 1.58
CA ALA A 223 -12.52 2.73 0.21
C ALA A 223 -11.65 3.93 -0.16
N ALA A 224 -11.46 4.88 0.75
CA ALA A 224 -10.56 6.02 0.58
C ALA A 224 -9.10 5.57 0.50
N LEU A 225 -8.68 4.64 1.38
CA LEU A 225 -7.31 4.10 1.42
C LEU A 225 -6.92 3.38 0.13
N VAL A 226 -7.84 2.63 -0.47
CA VAL A 226 -7.62 1.96 -1.77
C VAL A 226 -7.81 2.93 -2.95
N GLY A 227 -8.49 4.06 -2.74
CA GLY A 227 -8.78 5.04 -3.78
C GLY A 227 -9.91 4.62 -4.71
N VAL A 228 -10.94 3.96 -4.17
CA VAL A 228 -12.19 3.61 -4.88
C VAL A 228 -13.39 4.41 -4.37
N ALA A 229 -13.21 5.27 -3.38
CA ALA A 229 -14.22 6.23 -2.95
C ALA A 229 -14.30 7.37 -3.97
N PRO A 230 -15.51 7.74 -4.44
CA PRO A 230 -15.68 8.88 -5.33
C PRO A 230 -15.42 10.19 -4.57
N LEU A 231 -14.54 11.03 -5.09
CA LEU A 231 -14.26 12.36 -4.57
C LEU A 231 -15.23 13.36 -5.18
N ASN A 232 -15.84 14.19 -4.34
CA ASN A 232 -16.66 15.31 -4.77
C ASN A 232 -15.74 16.45 -5.26
N CYS A 233 -16.16 17.10 -6.32
CA CYS A 233 -15.49 18.27 -6.86
C CYS A 233 -16.54 19.37 -7.10
N ASP A 234 -17.24 19.74 -6.02
CA ASP A 234 -18.35 20.70 -6.04
C ASP A 234 -17.84 22.05 -5.54
N SER A 235 -18.20 23.14 -6.19
CA SER A 235 -17.89 24.50 -5.75
C SER A 235 -19.08 25.44 -6.04
N GLY A 236 -19.61 26.07 -5.01
CA GLY A 236 -20.82 26.93 -5.13
C GLY A 236 -22.01 26.18 -5.74
N THR A 237 -22.51 26.68 -6.83
CA THR A 237 -23.64 26.06 -7.59
C THR A 237 -23.15 24.97 -8.57
N LEU A 238 -21.85 24.89 -8.83
CA LEU A 238 -21.26 23.92 -9.77
C LEU A 238 -21.16 22.54 -9.12
N ARG A 239 -21.85 21.56 -9.69
CA ARG A 239 -21.70 20.14 -9.35
C ARG A 239 -20.71 19.48 -10.30
N GLY A 240 -19.48 19.29 -9.82
CA GLY A 240 -18.42 18.68 -10.60
C GLY A 240 -18.60 17.16 -10.80
N ARG A 241 -17.89 16.62 -11.80
CA ARG A 241 -17.88 15.18 -12.05
C ARG A 241 -17.11 14.47 -10.94
N ARG A 242 -17.73 13.49 -10.31
CA ARG A 242 -17.08 12.65 -9.31
C ARG A 242 -16.07 11.70 -9.96
N THR A 243 -14.85 11.68 -9.43
CA THR A 243 -13.77 10.83 -9.89
C THR A 243 -13.15 10.09 -8.70
N ILE A 244 -12.54 8.95 -8.98
CA ILE A 244 -11.67 8.27 -8.02
C ILE A 244 -10.23 8.73 -8.22
N TRP A 245 -9.48 8.92 -7.13
CA TRP A 245 -8.10 9.35 -7.19
C TRP A 245 -7.30 8.99 -5.94
N GLY A 246 -5.97 8.90 -6.05
CA GLY A 246 -5.08 8.60 -4.93
C GLY A 246 -5.17 7.14 -4.48
N GLY A 247 -4.87 6.87 -3.24
CA GLY A 247 -4.89 5.56 -2.61
C GLY A 247 -3.83 4.59 -3.14
N ARG A 248 -3.96 3.30 -2.74
CA ARG A 248 -3.03 2.23 -3.11
C ARG A 248 -3.30 1.72 -4.52
N ALA A 249 -2.60 2.29 -5.50
CA ALA A 249 -2.83 2.02 -6.92
C ALA A 249 -2.71 0.54 -7.29
N HIS A 250 -1.72 -0.17 -6.74
CA HIS A 250 -1.52 -1.60 -7.02
C HIS A 250 -2.70 -2.45 -6.50
N VAL A 251 -3.13 -2.24 -5.25
CA VAL A 251 -4.32 -2.88 -4.68
C VAL A 251 -5.55 -2.61 -5.54
N ARG A 252 -5.73 -1.37 -5.98
CA ARG A 252 -6.84 -1.00 -6.87
C ARG A 252 -6.81 -1.72 -8.21
N THR A 253 -5.61 -1.90 -8.80
CA THR A 253 -5.45 -2.62 -10.08
C THR A 253 -5.83 -4.09 -9.95
N VAL A 254 -5.36 -4.76 -8.90
CA VAL A 254 -5.67 -6.17 -8.67
C VAL A 254 -7.15 -6.34 -8.33
N LEU A 255 -7.71 -5.46 -7.51
CA LEU A 255 -9.14 -5.44 -7.19
C LEU A 255 -10.01 -5.20 -8.44
N TYR A 256 -9.56 -4.37 -9.39
CA TYR A 256 -10.26 -4.19 -10.67
C TYR A 256 -10.37 -5.50 -11.44
N MET A 257 -9.28 -6.26 -11.55
CA MET A 257 -9.30 -7.55 -12.25
C MET A 257 -10.20 -8.57 -11.55
N GLY A 258 -10.11 -8.68 -10.22
CA GLY A 258 -11.00 -9.54 -9.43
C GLY A 258 -12.48 -9.13 -9.60
N THR A 259 -12.76 -7.82 -9.59
CA THR A 259 -14.13 -7.32 -9.81
C THR A 259 -14.65 -7.63 -11.20
N LEU A 260 -13.82 -7.54 -12.24
CA LEU A 260 -14.19 -7.89 -13.60
C LEU A 260 -14.66 -9.34 -13.71
N VAL A 261 -13.96 -10.26 -13.03
CA VAL A 261 -14.38 -11.66 -12.91
C VAL A 261 -15.67 -11.79 -12.08
N ALA A 262 -15.75 -11.09 -10.95
CA ALA A 262 -16.92 -11.10 -10.08
C ALA A 262 -18.20 -10.61 -10.78
N THR A 263 -18.12 -9.66 -11.73
CA THR A 263 -19.30 -9.25 -12.52
C THR A 263 -19.89 -10.38 -13.39
N ARG A 264 -19.16 -11.46 -13.62
CA ARG A 264 -19.59 -12.62 -14.38
C ARG A 264 -20.06 -13.77 -13.49
N PHE A 265 -19.31 -14.03 -12.40
CA PHE A 265 -19.45 -15.26 -11.61
C PHE A 265 -19.99 -15.05 -10.19
N ASN A 266 -19.99 -13.82 -9.68
CA ASN A 266 -20.53 -13.52 -8.35
C ASN A 266 -21.97 -12.98 -8.50
N PRO A 267 -23.01 -13.69 -8.03
CA PRO A 267 -24.40 -13.28 -8.24
C PRO A 267 -24.72 -11.87 -7.74
N GLN A 268 -24.24 -11.50 -6.55
CA GLN A 268 -24.48 -10.18 -5.94
C GLN A 268 -23.82 -9.05 -6.71
N ILE A 269 -22.56 -9.25 -7.13
CA ILE A 269 -21.81 -8.25 -7.89
C ILE A 269 -22.37 -8.15 -9.32
N LYS A 270 -22.74 -9.26 -9.94
CA LYS A 270 -23.38 -9.31 -11.26
C LYS A 270 -24.70 -8.53 -11.28
N ALA A 271 -25.58 -8.82 -10.34
CA ALA A 271 -26.88 -8.13 -10.24
C ALA A 271 -26.67 -6.61 -10.00
N PHE A 272 -25.75 -6.23 -9.13
CA PHE A 272 -25.42 -4.82 -8.87
C PHE A 272 -24.85 -4.13 -10.11
N TYR A 273 -23.95 -4.78 -10.84
CA TYR A 273 -23.39 -4.27 -12.09
C TYR A 273 -24.45 -4.04 -13.15
N GLN A 274 -25.32 -5.04 -13.38
CA GLN A 274 -26.42 -4.95 -14.35
C GLN A 274 -27.40 -3.82 -14.01
N ARG A 275 -27.77 -3.69 -12.73
CA ARG A 275 -28.64 -2.58 -12.26
C ARG A 275 -28.04 -1.22 -12.57
N LEU A 276 -26.72 -1.04 -12.41
CA LEU A 276 -26.03 0.21 -12.72
C LEU A 276 -26.01 0.51 -14.22
N LEU A 277 -25.86 -0.51 -15.07
CA LEU A 277 -25.92 -0.34 -16.52
C LEU A 277 -27.31 0.05 -16.99
N VAL A 278 -28.35 -0.61 -16.46
CA VAL A 278 -29.75 -0.26 -16.74
C VAL A 278 -30.07 1.19 -16.30
N ALA A 279 -29.48 1.63 -15.19
CA ALA A 279 -29.58 3.02 -14.73
C ALA A 279 -28.71 4.02 -15.54
N GLY A 280 -28.19 3.63 -16.71
CA GLY A 280 -27.44 4.48 -17.64
C GLY A 280 -25.99 4.80 -17.21
N LYS A 281 -25.42 4.09 -16.23
CA LYS A 281 -23.99 4.28 -15.87
C LYS A 281 -23.09 3.66 -16.91
N ILE A 282 -22.03 4.39 -17.30
CA ILE A 282 -21.02 3.85 -18.21
C ILE A 282 -20.25 2.67 -17.55
N LYS A 283 -19.85 1.70 -18.33
CA LYS A 283 -19.22 0.45 -17.86
C LYS A 283 -18.10 0.66 -16.84
N LYS A 284 -17.20 1.60 -17.08
CA LYS A 284 -16.06 1.89 -16.19
C LYS A 284 -16.51 2.44 -14.83
N VAL A 285 -17.54 3.28 -14.80
CA VAL A 285 -18.12 3.80 -13.53
C VAL A 285 -18.84 2.68 -12.78
N ALA A 286 -19.61 1.85 -13.49
CA ALA A 286 -20.29 0.71 -12.88
C ALA A 286 -19.28 -0.29 -12.28
N LEU A 287 -18.17 -0.59 -12.98
CA LEU A 287 -17.08 -1.43 -12.45
C LEU A 287 -16.44 -0.81 -11.19
N THR A 288 -16.16 0.50 -11.18
CA THR A 288 -15.62 1.18 -9.99
C THR A 288 -16.56 1.07 -8.80
N ALA A 289 -17.87 1.22 -9.01
CA ALA A 289 -18.86 1.02 -7.95
C ALA A 289 -18.91 -0.44 -7.47
N CYS A 290 -18.73 -1.42 -8.37
CA CYS A 290 -18.60 -2.83 -8.01
C CYS A 290 -17.30 -3.10 -7.22
N MET A 291 -16.17 -2.47 -7.55
CA MET A 291 -14.94 -2.55 -6.77
C MET A 291 -15.14 -2.06 -5.33
N HIS A 292 -15.80 -0.91 -5.17
CA HIS A 292 -16.13 -0.38 -3.84
C HIS A 292 -17.02 -1.36 -3.06
N LYS A 293 -18.06 -1.92 -3.69
CA LYS A 293 -18.95 -2.90 -3.05
C LYS A 293 -18.19 -4.18 -2.67
N LEU A 294 -17.40 -4.74 -3.59
CA LEU A 294 -16.61 -5.95 -3.36
C LEU A 294 -15.61 -5.73 -2.22
N LEU A 295 -14.85 -4.64 -2.23
CA LEU A 295 -13.91 -4.27 -1.16
C LEU A 295 -14.59 -4.19 0.21
N THR A 296 -15.78 -3.58 0.26
CA THR A 296 -16.56 -3.46 1.50
C THR A 296 -17.00 -4.83 2.03
N ILE A 297 -17.37 -5.74 1.15
CA ILE A 297 -17.72 -7.13 1.49
C ILE A 297 -16.50 -7.85 2.07
N LEU A 298 -15.34 -7.81 1.36
CA LEU A 298 -14.10 -8.44 1.81
C LEU A 298 -13.64 -7.90 3.17
N ASN A 299 -13.77 -6.59 3.38
CA ASN A 299 -13.47 -5.95 4.66
C ASN A 299 -14.37 -6.45 5.80
N ALA A 300 -15.67 -6.61 5.53
CA ALA A 300 -16.62 -7.13 6.51
C ALA A 300 -16.37 -8.62 6.82
N MET A 301 -16.06 -9.44 5.80
CA MET A 301 -15.76 -10.86 5.97
C MET A 301 -14.55 -11.09 6.87
N LEU A 302 -13.44 -10.38 6.65
CA LEU A 302 -12.27 -10.46 7.53
C LEU A 302 -12.54 -9.93 8.94
N LYS A 303 -13.32 -8.85 9.05
CA LYS A 303 -13.70 -8.29 10.36
C LYS A 303 -14.51 -9.26 11.21
N HIS A 304 -15.44 -9.99 10.60
CA HIS A 304 -16.36 -10.88 11.30
C HIS A 304 -15.95 -12.36 11.20
N ARG A 305 -14.82 -12.65 10.55
CA ARG A 305 -14.35 -14.03 10.34
C ARG A 305 -15.40 -14.95 9.70
N THR A 306 -16.13 -14.43 8.71
CA THR A 306 -17.20 -15.17 8.04
C THR A 306 -16.84 -15.41 6.57
N SER A 307 -16.97 -16.65 6.11
CA SER A 307 -16.82 -17.00 4.70
C SER A 307 -17.95 -16.42 3.84
N TRP A 308 -17.72 -16.35 2.54
CA TRP A 308 -18.72 -15.90 1.59
C TRP A 308 -19.98 -16.78 1.67
N GLN A 309 -21.11 -16.15 1.89
CA GLN A 309 -22.42 -16.78 1.81
C GLN A 309 -23.21 -16.19 0.63
N VAL A 310 -23.70 -17.05 -0.23
CA VAL A 310 -24.64 -16.65 -1.25
C VAL A 310 -25.96 -16.32 -0.54
N GLN A 311 -26.22 -15.05 -0.27
CA GLN A 311 -27.57 -14.65 0.11
C GLN A 311 -28.47 -14.92 -1.10
N GLU A 312 -29.36 -15.87 -0.98
CA GLU A 312 -30.46 -16.02 -1.94
C GLU A 312 -31.21 -14.70 -1.97
N VAL A 313 -31.19 -14.05 -3.12
CA VAL A 313 -32.02 -12.87 -3.35
C VAL A 313 -33.44 -13.40 -3.34
N GLN A 314 -34.13 -13.28 -2.21
CA GLN A 314 -35.57 -13.45 -2.17
C GLN A 314 -36.17 -12.40 -3.12
N ASN A 315 -36.75 -12.89 -4.23
CA ASN A 315 -37.47 -12.11 -5.22
C ASN A 315 -38.71 -11.46 -4.62
#